data_e18c8c9bb8cb11449c0e243c0d201b78
#
_entry.id   e18c8c9bb8cb11449c0e243c0d201b78
#
_cell.length_a   1.000
_cell.length_b   1.000
_cell.length_c   1.000
_cell.angle_alpha   90.00
_cell.angle_beta   90.00
_cell.angle_gamma   90.00
#
_symmetry.space_group_name_H-M   'P 1'
#
loop_
_entity.id
_entity.type
_entity.pdbx_description
1 polymer ?
#
loop_
_entity_poly.entity_id
_entity_poly.type
_entity_poly.pdbx_seq_one_letter_code
_entity_poly.pdbx_strand_id
1 'polypeptide(L)'
;DGLNSKISGLLPNIDSDPPNLQVNLVSHAPRNEFEVLESIIFANSDQSPASIKRLVEELSYEKKAKLLKDSLNQVTSLQNMTYGFDISCEFRQLFDLLNGIGGNLTMQDLTPRNGYDIPEKIENAGLADLYQQSFDISLELYSLLQAAWFNSQAQYAVLLGHRVRCKLTLGYEQVAKLHSSKNDVFKMLAKDIKQQVSGVHSLMWSLW
;
A
#
# COMPACT_ATOMS: atom_id res chain seq x y z
N ASP A 1 -7.49 -22.52 14.52
CA ASP A 1 -8.18 -23.34 13.51
C ASP A 1 -9.68 -22.99 13.31
N GLY A 2 -10.38 -22.46 14.31
CA GLY A 2 -11.83 -22.20 14.21
C GLY A 2 -12.24 -20.98 13.38
N LEU A 3 -11.39 -19.97 13.22
CA LEU A 3 -11.74 -18.74 12.50
C LEU A 3 -11.59 -18.93 10.98
N ASN A 4 -10.50 -19.57 10.55
CA ASN A 4 -10.23 -19.80 9.12
C ASN A 4 -11.30 -20.69 8.47
N SER A 5 -11.78 -21.73 9.17
CA SER A 5 -12.85 -22.60 8.65
C SER A 5 -14.20 -21.86 8.53
N LYS A 6 -14.49 -20.94 9.44
CA LYS A 6 -15.70 -20.10 9.39
C LYS A 6 -15.65 -19.08 8.24
N ILE A 7 -14.47 -18.50 8.01
CA ILE A 7 -14.28 -17.52 6.93
C ILE A 7 -14.30 -18.20 5.57
N SER A 8 -13.70 -19.38 5.41
CA SER A 8 -13.68 -20.12 4.14
C SER A 8 -15.09 -20.45 3.62
N GLY A 9 -16.04 -20.69 4.51
CA GLY A 9 -17.44 -20.96 4.13
C GLY A 9 -18.21 -19.71 3.68
N LEU A 10 -17.68 -18.52 3.91
CA LEU A 10 -18.29 -17.24 3.52
C LEU A 10 -17.74 -16.69 2.20
N LEU A 11 -16.61 -17.23 1.73
CA LEU A 11 -15.97 -16.74 0.51
C LEU A 11 -16.58 -17.43 -0.71
N PRO A 12 -17.11 -16.68 -1.70
CA PRO A 12 -17.46 -17.25 -2.99
C PRO A 12 -16.18 -17.74 -3.68
N ASN A 13 -16.32 -18.73 -4.56
CA ASN A 13 -15.26 -19.06 -5.52
C ASN A 13 -15.06 -17.86 -6.46
N ILE A 14 -14.14 -16.99 -6.10
CA ILE A 14 -13.76 -15.84 -6.93
C ILE A 14 -12.58 -16.29 -7.78
N ASP A 15 -12.71 -16.10 -9.10
CA ASP A 15 -11.61 -16.29 -10.03
C ASP A 15 -10.39 -15.47 -9.58
N SER A 16 -9.21 -16.05 -9.71
CA SER A 16 -7.96 -15.37 -9.35
C SER A 16 -7.81 -14.09 -10.17
N ASP A 17 -7.56 -12.98 -9.49
CA ASP A 17 -7.26 -11.70 -10.13
C ASP A 17 -6.07 -11.82 -11.11
N PRO A 18 -6.06 -10.99 -12.17
CA PRO A 18 -5.00 -11.01 -13.17
C PRO A 18 -3.61 -10.78 -12.56
N PRO A 19 -2.57 -11.31 -13.20
CA PRO A 19 -1.21 -11.42 -12.65
C PRO A 19 -0.37 -10.14 -12.64
N ASN A 20 -0.93 -8.93 -12.68
CA ASN A 20 -0.16 -7.68 -12.70
C ASN A 20 -0.10 -7.01 -11.31
N LEU A 21 1.00 -6.26 -11.08
CA LEU A 21 1.10 -5.35 -9.94
C LEU A 21 -0.18 -4.52 -9.85
N GLN A 22 -0.92 -4.69 -8.77
CA GLN A 22 -2.12 -3.92 -8.51
C GLN A 22 -1.93 -3.16 -7.21
N VAL A 23 -2.12 -1.86 -7.30
CA VAL A 23 -2.19 -0.95 -6.16
C VAL A 23 -3.52 -0.25 -6.23
N ASN A 24 -4.38 -0.47 -5.25
CA ASN A 24 -5.69 0.14 -5.20
C ASN A 24 -5.84 0.93 -3.89
N LEU A 25 -6.08 2.23 -3.99
CA LEU A 25 -6.43 3.05 -2.83
C LEU A 25 -7.85 2.67 -2.39
N VAL A 26 -7.96 2.06 -1.21
CA VAL A 26 -9.24 1.60 -0.66
C VAL A 26 -9.79 2.49 0.43
N SER A 27 -8.93 3.28 1.05
CA SER A 27 -9.33 4.26 2.07
C SER A 27 -8.34 5.41 2.15
N HIS A 28 -8.84 6.58 2.53
CA HIS A 28 -8.02 7.74 2.84
C HIS A 28 -8.68 8.57 3.94
N ALA A 29 -7.88 9.25 4.71
CA ALA A 29 -8.31 10.22 5.70
C ALA A 29 -7.37 11.43 5.66
N PRO A 30 -7.91 12.65 5.81
CA PRO A 30 -9.35 12.97 5.84
C PRO A 30 -10.04 12.74 4.49
N ARG A 31 -11.36 12.88 4.42
CA ARG A 31 -12.07 12.78 3.12
C ARG A 31 -11.79 13.97 2.22
N ASN A 32 -11.66 15.14 2.82
CA ASN A 32 -11.30 16.37 2.14
C ASN A 32 -9.97 16.89 2.69
N GLU A 33 -9.02 17.16 1.80
CA GLU A 33 -7.69 17.65 2.19
C GLU A 33 -7.72 18.95 3.02
N PHE A 34 -8.78 19.78 2.90
CA PHE A 34 -8.95 20.99 3.72
C PHE A 34 -9.33 20.70 5.18
N GLU A 35 -9.79 19.52 5.53
CA GLU A 35 -10.05 19.14 6.92
C GLU A 35 -8.75 19.13 7.76
N VAL A 36 -7.61 19.01 7.12
CA VAL A 36 -6.30 19.13 7.76
C VAL A 36 -6.08 20.53 8.36
N LEU A 37 -6.68 21.54 7.75
CA LEU A 37 -6.60 22.93 8.26
C LEU A 37 -7.14 23.08 9.68
N GLU A 38 -8.17 22.30 10.05
CA GLU A 38 -8.70 22.30 11.41
C GLU A 38 -7.60 21.91 12.43
N SER A 39 -6.84 20.85 12.13
CA SER A 39 -5.74 20.40 12.97
C SER A 39 -4.58 21.39 13.01
N ILE A 40 -4.26 22.03 11.87
CA ILE A 40 -3.23 23.04 11.76
C ILE A 40 -3.59 24.27 12.61
N ILE A 41 -4.81 24.77 12.48
CA ILE A 41 -5.30 25.94 13.22
C ILE A 41 -5.37 25.62 14.71
N PHE A 42 -5.85 24.42 15.07
CA PHE A 42 -5.93 23.98 16.46
C PHE A 42 -4.55 23.97 17.13
N ALA A 43 -3.53 23.46 16.45
CA ALA A 43 -2.15 23.42 17.00
C ALA A 43 -1.52 24.83 17.18
N ASN A 44 -2.05 25.85 16.48
CA ASN A 44 -1.50 27.21 16.46
C ASN A 44 -2.45 28.27 17.04
N SER A 45 -3.51 27.88 17.72
CA SER A 45 -4.49 28.79 18.32
C SER A 45 -5.03 28.25 19.64
N ASP A 46 -5.70 29.09 20.39
CA ASP A 46 -6.42 28.77 21.62
C ASP A 46 -7.94 28.59 21.41
N GLN A 47 -8.35 28.52 20.14
CA GLN A 47 -9.76 28.44 19.77
C GLN A 47 -10.36 27.06 20.00
N SER A 48 -11.66 26.99 20.26
CA SER A 48 -12.36 25.73 20.40
C SER A 48 -12.48 25.01 19.05
N PRO A 49 -12.51 23.66 19.02
CA PRO A 49 -12.69 22.90 17.77
C PRO A 49 -13.93 23.34 16.98
N ALA A 50 -15.03 23.68 17.66
CA ALA A 50 -16.26 24.15 17.01
C ALA A 50 -16.09 25.51 16.31
N SER A 51 -15.33 26.43 16.93
CA SER A 51 -15.02 27.73 16.32
C SER A 51 -14.09 27.58 15.13
N ILE A 52 -13.08 26.71 15.22
CA ILE A 52 -12.13 26.42 14.13
C ILE A 52 -12.87 25.83 12.93
N LYS A 53 -13.76 24.87 13.16
CA LYS A 53 -14.54 24.24 12.09
C LYS A 53 -15.36 25.28 11.33
N ARG A 54 -16.07 26.16 12.02
CA ARG A 54 -16.82 27.28 11.39
C ARG A 54 -15.90 28.19 10.59
N LEU A 55 -14.77 28.56 11.17
CA LEU A 55 -13.76 29.38 10.48
C LEU A 55 -13.31 28.74 9.17
N VAL A 56 -12.98 27.45 9.20
CA VAL A 56 -12.55 26.73 8.00
C VAL A 56 -13.68 26.62 6.98
N GLU A 57 -14.92 26.40 7.41
CA GLU A 57 -16.09 26.34 6.51
C GLU A 57 -16.30 27.68 5.78
N GLU A 58 -16.13 28.81 6.46
CA GLU A 58 -16.32 30.19 5.94
C GLU A 58 -15.19 30.66 5.01
N LEU A 59 -14.00 30.02 5.03
CA LEU A 59 -12.90 30.39 4.17
C LEU A 59 -13.19 30.08 2.70
N SER A 60 -12.82 31.03 1.80
CA SER A 60 -12.84 30.75 0.36
C SER A 60 -11.82 29.68 -0.02
N TYR A 61 -12.03 29.03 -1.18
CA TYR A 61 -11.11 28.00 -1.69
C TYR A 61 -9.66 28.50 -1.77
N GLU A 62 -9.45 29.71 -2.30
CA GLU A 62 -8.11 30.30 -2.46
C GLU A 62 -7.42 30.50 -1.11
N LYS A 63 -8.17 30.92 -0.09
CA LYS A 63 -7.63 31.09 1.28
C LYS A 63 -7.28 29.74 1.90
N LYS A 64 -8.14 28.73 1.74
CA LYS A 64 -7.87 27.35 2.19
C LYS A 64 -6.61 26.81 1.52
N ALA A 65 -6.51 26.91 0.20
CA ALA A 65 -5.35 26.46 -0.57
C ALA A 65 -4.06 27.14 -0.16
N LYS A 66 -4.11 28.48 0.06
CA LYS A 66 -2.95 29.24 0.53
C LYS A 66 -2.51 28.79 1.92
N LEU A 67 -3.46 28.69 2.88
CA LEU A 67 -3.16 28.25 4.25
C LEU A 67 -2.56 26.84 4.25
N LEU A 68 -3.13 25.92 3.46
CA LEU A 68 -2.61 24.57 3.35
C LEU A 68 -1.16 24.59 2.84
N LYS A 69 -0.90 25.34 1.78
CA LYS A 69 0.45 25.51 1.21
C LYS A 69 1.45 26.07 2.22
N ASP A 70 1.07 27.13 2.92
CA ASP A 70 1.95 27.80 3.89
C ASP A 70 2.24 26.92 5.11
N SER A 71 1.37 25.94 5.39
CA SER A 71 1.45 25.05 6.56
C SER A 71 2.12 23.70 6.29
N LEU A 72 2.46 23.36 5.06
CA LEU A 72 3.05 22.06 4.71
C LEU A 72 4.38 21.75 5.40
N ASN A 73 5.09 22.78 5.82
CA ASN A 73 6.33 22.63 6.58
C ASN A 73 6.07 22.23 8.06
N GLN A 74 4.82 22.25 8.51
CA GLN A 74 4.42 21.85 9.86
C GLN A 74 3.99 20.38 9.87
N VAL A 75 4.93 19.47 9.72
CA VAL A 75 4.74 18.01 9.58
C VAL A 75 3.84 17.42 10.66
N THR A 76 3.88 17.93 11.88
CA THR A 76 3.09 17.41 13.02
C THR A 76 1.58 17.46 12.77
N SER A 77 1.10 18.44 12.02
CA SER A 77 -0.33 18.62 11.72
C SER A 77 -0.83 17.66 10.62
N LEU A 78 0.07 17.01 9.87
CA LEU A 78 -0.24 16.12 8.78
C LEU A 78 -0.22 14.63 9.18
N GLN A 79 0.09 14.33 10.44
CA GLN A 79 0.16 12.94 10.96
C GLN A 79 -1.19 12.21 10.87
N ASN A 80 -2.30 12.94 10.85
CA ASN A 80 -3.65 12.37 10.72
C ASN A 80 -4.02 12.00 9.28
N MET A 81 -3.17 12.35 8.31
CA MET A 81 -3.39 11.94 6.92
C MET A 81 -2.90 10.52 6.72
N THR A 82 -3.82 9.65 6.33
CA THR A 82 -3.52 8.24 6.08
C THR A 82 -4.14 7.76 4.78
N TYR A 83 -3.47 6.80 4.15
CA TYR A 83 -3.87 6.20 2.88
C TYR A 83 -3.77 4.69 3.00
N GLY A 84 -4.89 4.01 2.85
CA GLY A 84 -4.96 2.55 2.88
C GLY A 84 -5.01 1.99 1.47
N PHE A 85 -4.08 1.09 1.17
CA PHE A 85 -3.94 0.45 -0.13
C PHE A 85 -4.17 -1.05 -0.02
N ASP A 86 -4.84 -1.62 -1.01
CA ASP A 86 -4.83 -3.04 -1.31
C ASP A 86 -3.78 -3.28 -2.40
N ILE A 87 -2.80 -4.14 -2.10
CA ILE A 87 -1.60 -4.32 -2.94
C ILE A 87 -1.41 -5.78 -3.26
N SER A 88 -1.18 -6.05 -4.56
CA SER A 88 -0.64 -7.32 -5.05
C SER A 88 0.69 -7.05 -5.75
N CYS A 89 1.79 -7.54 -5.20
CA CYS A 89 3.13 -7.32 -5.72
C CYS A 89 4.04 -8.52 -5.42
N GLU A 90 5.23 -8.56 -6.00
CA GLU A 90 6.24 -9.53 -5.60
C GLU A 90 6.61 -9.39 -4.12
N PHE A 91 6.79 -10.51 -3.44
CA PHE A 91 7.14 -10.51 -2.01
C PHE A 91 8.42 -9.72 -1.72
N ARG A 92 9.41 -9.79 -2.62
CA ARG A 92 10.62 -9.00 -2.50
C ARG A 92 10.37 -7.50 -2.55
N GLN A 93 9.51 -7.04 -3.49
CA GLN A 93 9.18 -5.61 -3.62
C GLN A 93 8.50 -5.08 -2.36
N LEU A 94 7.60 -5.88 -1.79
CA LEU A 94 6.94 -5.51 -0.53
C LEU A 94 7.93 -5.42 0.62
N PHE A 95 8.86 -6.38 0.73
CA PHE A 95 9.87 -6.40 1.77
C PHE A 95 10.79 -5.17 1.69
N ASP A 96 11.24 -4.83 0.48
CA ASP A 96 12.07 -3.66 0.24
C ASP A 96 11.31 -2.36 0.58
N LEU A 97 10.03 -2.28 0.21
CA LEU A 97 9.16 -1.13 0.51
C LEU A 97 9.06 -0.89 2.02
N LEU A 98 8.76 -1.93 2.78
CA LEU A 98 8.59 -1.82 4.23
C LEU A 98 9.87 -1.41 4.94
N ASN A 99 11.01 -1.96 4.53
CA ASN A 99 12.31 -1.61 5.10
C ASN A 99 12.71 -0.16 4.77
N GLY A 100 12.30 0.35 3.60
CA GLY A 100 12.65 1.71 3.17
C GLY A 100 11.74 2.79 3.74
N ILE A 101 10.45 2.51 3.90
CA ILE A 101 9.44 3.54 4.16
C ILE A 101 8.67 3.29 5.45
N GLY A 102 8.50 2.03 5.82
CA GLY A 102 7.63 1.62 6.92
C GLY A 102 6.15 1.62 6.53
N GLY A 103 5.29 1.63 7.50
CA GLY A 103 3.83 1.58 7.34
C GLY A 103 3.20 0.48 8.17
N ASN A 104 1.88 0.49 8.25
CA ASN A 104 1.12 -0.59 8.89
C ASN A 104 0.69 -1.59 7.83
N LEU A 105 1.16 -2.83 7.99
CA LEU A 105 0.93 -3.92 7.06
C LEU A 105 0.04 -5.00 7.65
N THR A 106 -0.93 -5.46 6.87
CA THR A 106 -1.67 -6.70 7.11
C THR A 106 -1.52 -7.58 5.88
N MET A 107 -0.84 -8.72 6.02
CA MET A 107 -0.61 -9.68 4.94
C MET A 107 -1.59 -10.85 5.02
N GLN A 108 -1.93 -11.40 3.88
CA GLN A 108 -2.49 -12.74 3.79
C GLN A 108 -1.40 -13.78 4.02
N ASP A 109 -1.78 -15.01 4.36
CA ASP A 109 -0.86 -16.12 4.39
C ASP A 109 -0.15 -16.28 3.04
N LEU A 110 1.15 -16.54 3.10
CA LEU A 110 1.96 -16.71 1.91
C LEU A 110 1.54 -17.95 1.15
N THR A 111 1.33 -17.80 -0.15
CA THR A 111 0.96 -18.90 -1.05
C THR A 111 1.59 -18.72 -2.42
N PRO A 112 2.10 -19.78 -3.06
CA PRO A 112 2.60 -19.70 -4.43
C PRO A 112 1.47 -19.60 -5.46
N ARG A 113 0.20 -19.75 -5.04
CA ARG A 113 -0.98 -19.73 -5.93
C ARG A 113 -1.31 -18.34 -6.48
N ASN A 114 -0.73 -17.28 -5.91
CA ASN A 114 -0.88 -15.91 -6.43
C ASN A 114 -0.05 -15.67 -7.71
N GLY A 115 0.73 -16.66 -8.16
CA GLY A 115 1.55 -16.58 -9.35
C GLY A 115 2.85 -15.77 -9.14
N TYR A 116 3.50 -15.47 -10.25
CA TYR A 116 4.77 -14.75 -10.34
C TYR A 116 4.90 -14.09 -11.71
N ASP A 117 5.82 -13.16 -11.85
CA ASP A 117 6.22 -12.61 -13.14
C ASP A 117 7.61 -13.10 -13.51
N ILE A 118 7.87 -13.31 -14.82
CA ILE A 118 9.21 -13.59 -15.31
C ILE A 118 9.85 -12.24 -15.61
N PRO A 119 10.96 -11.87 -14.92
CA PRO A 119 11.64 -10.61 -15.20
C PRO A 119 12.24 -10.60 -16.62
N GLU A 120 12.12 -9.48 -17.33
CA GLU A 120 12.67 -9.31 -18.68
C GLU A 120 14.15 -9.71 -18.79
N LYS A 121 14.95 -9.47 -17.75
CA LYS A 121 16.37 -9.87 -17.70
C LYS A 121 16.54 -11.39 -17.73
N ILE A 122 15.62 -12.15 -17.14
CA ILE A 122 15.62 -13.62 -17.15
C ILE A 122 15.21 -14.13 -18.54
N GLU A 123 14.18 -13.52 -19.15
CA GLU A 123 13.76 -13.85 -20.51
C GLU A 123 14.90 -13.59 -21.51
N ASN A 124 15.51 -12.41 -21.45
CA ASN A 124 16.61 -12.01 -22.33
C ASN A 124 17.87 -12.89 -22.15
N ALA A 125 18.04 -13.49 -20.97
CA ALA A 125 19.13 -14.45 -20.71
C ALA A 125 18.80 -15.89 -21.18
N GLY A 126 17.59 -16.16 -21.70
CA GLY A 126 17.15 -17.49 -22.10
C GLY A 126 16.93 -18.45 -20.94
N LEU A 127 16.67 -17.94 -19.72
CA LEU A 127 16.54 -18.73 -18.49
C LEU A 127 15.08 -18.84 -18.03
N ALA A 128 14.11 -18.45 -18.87
CA ALA A 128 12.67 -18.43 -18.51
C ALA A 128 12.17 -19.81 -18.06
N ASP A 129 12.52 -20.90 -18.79
CA ASP A 129 12.10 -22.26 -18.47
C ASP A 129 12.62 -22.72 -17.10
N LEU A 130 13.90 -22.44 -16.80
CA LEU A 130 14.51 -22.78 -15.52
C LEU A 130 13.88 -21.99 -14.37
N TYR A 131 13.59 -20.73 -14.63
CA TYR A 131 12.90 -19.87 -13.67
C TYR A 131 11.50 -20.41 -13.36
N GLN A 132 10.70 -20.73 -14.38
CA GLN A 132 9.37 -21.34 -14.26
C GLN A 132 9.42 -22.66 -13.49
N GLN A 133 10.35 -23.54 -13.82
CA GLN A 133 10.52 -24.83 -13.15
C GLN A 133 10.76 -24.63 -11.63
N SER A 134 11.48 -23.60 -11.23
CA SER A 134 11.70 -23.30 -9.81
C SER A 134 10.40 -22.96 -9.08
N PHE A 135 9.47 -22.25 -9.74
CA PHE A 135 8.16 -21.90 -9.18
C PHE A 135 7.20 -23.10 -9.17
N ASP A 136 7.28 -23.98 -10.17
CA ASP A 136 6.51 -25.23 -10.21
C ASP A 136 6.90 -26.16 -9.04
N ILE A 137 8.20 -26.30 -8.77
CA ILE A 137 8.73 -27.06 -7.61
C ILE A 137 8.25 -26.44 -6.29
N SER A 138 8.25 -25.12 -6.19
CA SER A 138 7.74 -24.40 -5.02
C SER A 138 6.26 -24.70 -4.77
N LEU A 139 5.43 -24.67 -5.82
CA LEU A 139 4.00 -24.98 -5.73
C LEU A 139 3.75 -26.43 -5.35
N GLU A 140 4.53 -27.37 -5.90
CA GLU A 140 4.45 -28.79 -5.55
C GLU A 140 4.81 -29.01 -4.08
N LEU A 141 5.94 -28.46 -3.60
CA LEU A 141 6.36 -28.57 -2.21
C LEU A 141 5.32 -27.97 -1.26
N TYR A 142 4.79 -26.80 -1.59
CA TYR A 142 3.72 -26.16 -0.83
C TYR A 142 2.49 -27.09 -0.70
N SER A 143 2.09 -27.70 -1.81
CA SER A 143 0.92 -28.57 -1.87
C SER A 143 1.13 -29.88 -1.06
N LEU A 144 2.32 -30.46 -1.14
CA LEU A 144 2.70 -31.64 -0.34
C LEU A 144 2.70 -31.34 1.16
N LEU A 145 3.23 -30.20 1.58
CA LEU A 145 3.20 -29.77 2.98
C LEU A 145 1.79 -29.54 3.48
N GLN A 146 0.92 -28.92 2.68
CA GLN A 146 -0.49 -28.75 3.04
C GLN A 146 -1.22 -30.10 3.15
N ALA A 147 -1.00 -31.03 2.24
CA ALA A 147 -1.59 -32.36 2.29
C ALA A 147 -1.14 -33.16 3.52
N ALA A 148 0.05 -32.89 4.01
CA ALA A 148 0.60 -33.47 5.26
C ALA A 148 0.20 -32.66 6.51
N TRP A 149 -0.75 -31.72 6.43
CA TRP A 149 -1.24 -30.87 7.52
C TRP A 149 -0.22 -29.87 8.09
N PHE A 150 0.89 -29.60 7.39
CA PHE A 150 1.90 -28.60 7.75
C PHE A 150 1.58 -27.22 7.16
N ASN A 151 0.37 -26.69 7.43
CA ASN A 151 -0.13 -25.46 6.79
C ASN A 151 0.78 -24.24 7.05
N SER A 152 1.25 -24.05 8.27
CA SER A 152 2.15 -22.93 8.60
C SER A 152 3.52 -23.09 7.96
N GLN A 153 4.05 -24.32 7.93
CA GLN A 153 5.35 -24.63 7.33
C GLN A 153 5.30 -24.56 5.80
N ALA A 154 4.15 -24.81 5.19
CA ALA A 154 3.99 -24.68 3.74
C ALA A 154 4.37 -23.29 3.23
N GLN A 155 4.19 -22.24 4.03
CA GLN A 155 4.57 -20.88 3.65
C GLN A 155 6.08 -20.71 3.40
N TYR A 156 6.94 -21.56 3.97
CA TYR A 156 8.38 -21.54 3.69
C TYR A 156 8.75 -21.99 2.28
N ALA A 157 7.84 -22.64 1.57
CA ALA A 157 8.04 -22.99 0.16
C ALA A 157 7.89 -21.79 -0.79
N VAL A 158 7.33 -20.66 -0.32
CA VAL A 158 7.06 -19.49 -1.16
C VAL A 158 8.37 -18.74 -1.47
N LEU A 159 8.66 -18.56 -2.75
CA LEU A 159 9.84 -17.85 -3.22
C LEU A 159 9.62 -16.33 -3.20
N LEU A 160 10.70 -15.55 -3.13
CA LEU A 160 10.64 -14.07 -3.10
C LEU A 160 10.04 -13.43 -4.35
N GLY A 161 10.04 -14.15 -5.48
CA GLY A 161 9.41 -13.72 -6.72
C GLY A 161 7.92 -14.04 -6.81
N HIS A 162 7.33 -14.78 -5.85
CA HIS A 162 5.89 -14.97 -5.83
C HIS A 162 5.17 -13.67 -5.47
N ARG A 163 3.97 -13.53 -5.99
CA ARG A 163 3.06 -12.44 -5.62
C ARG A 163 2.46 -12.67 -4.25
N VAL A 164 2.37 -11.60 -3.51
CA VAL A 164 1.70 -11.55 -2.21
C VAL A 164 0.59 -10.52 -2.25
N ARG A 165 -0.43 -10.71 -1.42
CA ARG A 165 -1.53 -9.76 -1.23
C ARG A 165 -1.48 -9.20 0.16
N CYS A 166 -1.59 -7.89 0.26
CA CYS A 166 -1.54 -7.21 1.53
C CYS A 166 -2.36 -5.91 1.52
N LYS A 167 -2.74 -5.49 2.71
CA LYS A 167 -3.24 -4.13 2.97
C LYS A 167 -2.12 -3.33 3.60
N LEU A 168 -1.76 -2.21 2.99
CA LEU A 168 -0.72 -1.31 3.47
C LEU A 168 -1.34 0.05 3.80
N THR A 169 -1.15 0.52 5.02
CA THR A 169 -1.55 1.87 5.42
C THR A 169 -0.30 2.73 5.57
N LEU A 170 -0.26 3.81 4.82
CA LEU A 170 0.82 4.81 4.82
C LEU A 170 0.28 6.13 5.36
N GLY A 171 1.07 6.81 6.18
CA GLY A 171 0.84 8.20 6.52
C GLY A 171 1.41 9.15 5.46
N TYR A 172 1.10 10.42 5.61
CA TYR A 172 1.60 11.47 4.73
C TYR A 172 3.13 11.44 4.54
N GLU A 173 3.89 11.30 5.62
CA GLU A 173 5.36 11.27 5.56
C GLU A 173 5.91 10.08 4.75
N GLN A 174 5.27 8.92 4.88
CA GLN A 174 5.70 7.73 4.14
C GLN A 174 5.43 7.91 2.64
N VAL A 175 4.27 8.48 2.28
CA VAL A 175 3.96 8.78 0.87
C VAL A 175 4.92 9.85 0.32
N ALA A 176 5.29 10.86 1.13
CA ALA A 176 6.29 11.86 0.76
C ALA A 176 7.68 11.24 0.52
N LYS A 177 8.10 10.32 1.39
CA LYS A 177 9.36 9.58 1.22
C LYS A 177 9.36 8.72 -0.05
N LEU A 178 8.24 8.10 -0.39
CA LEU A 178 8.07 7.37 -1.65
C LEU A 178 8.34 8.28 -2.84
N HIS A 179 7.79 9.50 -2.82
CA HIS A 179 7.97 10.46 -3.90
C HIS A 179 9.43 10.85 -4.12
N SER A 180 10.19 11.04 -3.03
CA SER A 180 11.59 11.45 -3.07
C SER A 180 12.57 10.28 -3.26
N SER A 181 12.11 9.03 -3.23
CA SER A 181 12.96 7.85 -3.31
C SER A 181 13.60 7.70 -4.69
N LYS A 182 14.92 7.52 -4.71
CA LYS A 182 15.70 7.23 -5.94
C LYS A 182 15.81 5.73 -6.20
N ASN A 183 15.24 4.88 -5.36
CA ASN A 183 15.36 3.43 -5.47
C ASN A 183 14.48 2.90 -6.62
N ASP A 184 15.09 2.23 -7.58
CA ASP A 184 14.43 1.71 -8.78
C ASP A 184 13.40 0.62 -8.47
N VAL A 185 13.60 -0.15 -7.41
CA VAL A 185 12.68 -1.22 -6.98
C VAL A 185 11.32 -0.65 -6.59
N PHE A 186 11.28 0.57 -6.05
CA PHE A 186 10.04 1.22 -5.63
C PHE A 186 9.36 2.04 -6.69
N LYS A 187 10.02 2.33 -7.80
CA LYS A 187 9.53 3.31 -8.78
C LYS A 187 8.14 2.96 -9.32
N MET A 188 7.89 1.69 -9.66
CA MET A 188 6.57 1.28 -10.17
C MET A 188 5.50 1.43 -9.08
N LEU A 189 5.71 0.81 -7.92
CA LEU A 189 4.77 0.87 -6.82
C LEU A 189 4.55 2.32 -6.34
N ALA A 190 5.62 3.08 -6.22
CA ALA A 190 5.57 4.49 -5.86
C ALA A 190 4.79 5.33 -6.89
N LYS A 191 4.94 5.05 -8.18
CA LYS A 191 4.19 5.73 -9.23
C LYS A 191 2.68 5.50 -9.11
N ASP A 192 2.27 4.26 -8.88
CA ASP A 192 0.85 3.91 -8.78
C ASP A 192 0.24 4.48 -7.49
N ILE A 193 0.93 4.38 -6.35
CA ILE A 193 0.53 5.04 -5.10
C ILE A 193 0.38 6.55 -5.33
N LYS A 194 1.37 7.16 -5.97
CA LYS A 194 1.38 8.57 -6.32
C LYS A 194 0.15 8.98 -7.11
N GLN A 195 -0.13 8.27 -8.19
CA GLN A 195 -1.25 8.57 -9.06
C GLN A 195 -2.59 8.52 -8.32
N GLN A 196 -2.77 7.53 -7.45
CA GLN A 196 -4.02 7.37 -6.72
C GLN A 196 -4.19 8.40 -5.59
N VAL A 197 -3.12 8.71 -4.86
CA VAL A 197 -3.15 9.77 -3.84
C VAL A 197 -3.43 11.13 -4.47
N SER A 198 -2.83 11.43 -5.64
CA SER A 198 -3.10 12.68 -6.36
C SER A 198 -4.56 12.79 -6.84
N GLY A 199 -5.22 11.67 -7.05
CA GLY A 199 -6.63 11.62 -7.43
C GLY A 199 -7.60 12.02 -6.29
N VAL A 200 -7.20 11.84 -5.03
CA VAL A 200 -8.03 12.15 -3.85
C VAL A 200 -7.61 13.44 -3.13
N HIS A 201 -6.31 13.74 -3.11
CA HIS A 201 -5.72 14.91 -2.48
C HIS A 201 -4.81 15.65 -3.46
N SER A 202 -5.40 16.19 -4.51
CA SER A 202 -4.68 16.77 -5.65
C SER A 202 -3.90 18.04 -5.29
N LEU A 203 -4.43 18.85 -4.39
CA LEU A 203 -3.80 20.10 -3.97
C LEU A 203 -2.55 19.81 -3.12
N MET A 204 -2.67 18.95 -2.11
CA MET A 204 -1.53 18.50 -1.30
C MET A 204 -0.43 17.95 -2.16
N TRP A 205 -0.82 17.21 -3.20
CA TRP A 205 0.12 16.59 -4.12
C TRP A 205 0.81 17.59 -5.06
N SER A 206 0.09 18.62 -5.52
CA SER A 206 0.64 19.65 -6.40
C SER A 206 1.69 20.54 -5.71
N LEU A 207 1.79 20.45 -4.39
CA LEU A 207 2.69 21.26 -3.57
C LEU A 207 4.02 20.55 -3.27
N TRP A 208 4.19 19.30 -3.74
CA TRP A 208 5.42 18.52 -3.70
C TRP A 208 6.09 18.54 -5.07
#